data_e58e351da30df62267ca41f4fba0cbd5
#
_entry.id   e58e351da30df62267ca41f4fba0cbd5
#
_cell.length_a   1.000
_cell.length_b   1.000
_cell.length_c   1.000
_cell.angle_alpha   90.00
_cell.angle_beta   90.00
_cell.angle_gamma   90.00
#
_symmetry.space_group_name_H-M   'P 1'
#
loop_
_entity.id
_entity.type
_entity.pdbx_description
1 polymer ?
#
loop_
_entity_poly.entity_id
_entity_poly.type
_entity_poly.pdbx_seq_one_letter_code
_entity_poly.pdbx_strand_id
1 'polypeptide(L)'
;MAEKLRMAQYGTKHGHAEEVLQVMLDHPEVEVVGVYEPDPKRRTQIENSINQSWGKVKFVDNPSAFLNDPTVVAVSSEGANKESLTFTEEIVAAGKHTFYDKPAGEDYPRFERVVEKARNQGTYIQMGYMFRKHDGFERIANWARSGFLGHVFQVRAHMSTWIAEDNPEGQFIGRKGLAHHQGGVMFDLGGHMLDQVVWILGRPNKVTRFFQHATSETRDVMDNTLGVFEYDGAIATVDIAAMEPRPMARRFEVYGTIGSAIMEPFEPADTIRLTLEQDQGEYKKGVNIVKIENRERYVGNFAEFVHNIKGESEPLRTLDHELLVQETLMRVTGGLGG
;
A
#
# COMPACT_ATOMS: atom_id res chain seq x y z
N MET A 1 -31.89 10.45 4.65
CA MET A 1 -30.41 10.31 4.55
C MET A 1 -30.16 8.87 4.22
N ALA A 2 -29.26 8.55 3.30
CA ALA A 2 -28.88 7.17 3.05
C ALA A 2 -28.28 6.58 4.35
N GLU A 3 -28.53 5.29 4.60
CA GLU A 3 -27.97 4.58 5.75
C GLU A 3 -26.46 4.50 5.59
N LYS A 4 -25.71 4.88 6.63
CA LYS A 4 -24.25 4.84 6.61
C LYS A 4 -23.75 3.39 6.70
N LEU A 5 -22.67 3.10 6.01
CA LEU A 5 -21.96 1.83 6.15
C LEU A 5 -21.31 1.76 7.54
N ARG A 6 -21.66 0.75 8.32
CA ARG A 6 -21.10 0.53 9.65
C ARG A 6 -19.79 -0.24 9.52
N MET A 7 -18.72 0.35 10.01
CA MET A 7 -17.37 -0.18 9.91
C MET A 7 -16.67 -0.17 11.26
N ALA A 8 -15.67 -1.03 11.44
CA ALA A 8 -14.82 -1.07 12.62
C ALA A 8 -13.34 -1.08 12.23
N GLN A 9 -12.45 -0.91 13.20
CA GLN A 9 -11.02 -1.08 13.02
C GLN A 9 -10.49 -2.16 13.97
N TYR A 10 -9.66 -3.08 13.44
CA TYR A 10 -9.00 -4.14 14.16
C TYR A 10 -7.49 -3.92 14.15
N GLY A 11 -6.92 -3.64 15.33
CA GLY A 11 -5.53 -3.27 15.52
C GLY A 11 -5.27 -1.77 15.39
N THR A 12 -4.13 -1.34 15.96
CA THR A 12 -3.72 0.07 16.01
C THR A 12 -2.21 0.24 15.92
N LYS A 13 -1.47 -0.86 15.70
CA LYS A 13 0.00 -0.83 15.70
C LYS A 13 0.60 -0.53 14.34
N HIS A 14 -0.17 -0.61 13.25
CA HIS A 14 0.32 -0.18 11.95
C HIS A 14 0.65 1.32 11.99
N GLY A 15 1.69 1.73 11.27
CA GLY A 15 2.13 3.13 11.26
C GLY A 15 1.10 4.12 10.73
N HIS A 16 0.14 3.64 9.95
CA HIS A 16 -0.93 4.45 9.37
C HIS A 16 -2.30 4.26 10.04
N ALA A 17 -2.39 3.42 11.07
CA ALA A 17 -3.65 3.04 11.70
C ALA A 17 -4.52 4.23 12.13
N GLU A 18 -3.89 5.31 12.57
CA GLU A 18 -4.58 6.53 12.94
C GLU A 18 -5.04 7.34 11.74
N GLU A 19 -4.21 7.44 10.70
CA GLU A 19 -4.55 8.13 9.46
C GLU A 19 -5.74 7.46 8.78
N VAL A 20 -5.76 6.12 8.72
CA VAL A 20 -6.89 5.34 8.20
C VAL A 20 -8.14 5.54 9.05
N LEU A 21 -8.01 5.52 10.38
CA LEU A 21 -9.15 5.81 11.28
C LEU A 21 -9.72 7.21 11.03
N GLN A 22 -8.87 8.22 10.87
CA GLN A 22 -9.33 9.58 10.59
C GLN A 22 -10.07 9.65 9.26
N VAL A 23 -9.56 9.00 8.21
CA VAL A 23 -10.25 8.92 6.90
C VAL A 23 -11.62 8.23 7.02
N MET A 24 -11.73 7.15 7.82
CA MET A 24 -13.01 6.50 8.11
C MET A 24 -13.98 7.44 8.83
N LEU A 25 -13.52 8.19 9.83
CA LEU A 25 -14.32 9.13 10.61
C LEU A 25 -14.82 10.31 9.78
N ASP A 26 -14.03 10.79 8.84
CA ASP A 26 -14.34 11.95 7.99
C ASP A 26 -15.19 11.55 6.77
N HIS A 27 -15.28 10.27 6.44
CA HIS A 27 -16.06 9.82 5.29
C HIS A 27 -17.56 9.96 5.54
N PRO A 28 -18.30 10.71 4.69
CA PRO A 28 -19.70 11.06 4.95
C PRO A 28 -20.65 9.86 5.01
N GLU A 29 -20.30 8.77 4.34
CA GLU A 29 -21.13 7.56 4.22
C GLU A 29 -20.70 6.43 5.17
N VAL A 30 -19.77 6.69 6.11
CA VAL A 30 -19.26 5.69 7.05
C VAL A 30 -19.64 6.06 8.48
N GLU A 31 -19.98 5.05 9.29
CA GLU A 31 -20.12 5.11 10.73
C GLU A 31 -19.08 4.16 11.35
N VAL A 32 -18.11 4.70 12.10
CA VAL A 32 -17.14 3.90 12.83
C VAL A 32 -17.78 3.43 14.15
N VAL A 33 -18.04 2.14 14.27
CA VAL A 33 -18.77 1.58 15.42
C VAL A 33 -17.85 1.12 16.57
N GLY A 34 -16.57 0.95 16.31
CA GLY A 34 -15.61 0.58 17.33
C GLY A 34 -14.20 0.31 16.82
N VAL A 35 -13.26 0.31 17.75
CA VAL A 35 -11.86 -0.07 17.54
C VAL A 35 -11.51 -1.16 18.53
N TYR A 36 -10.82 -2.19 18.09
CA TYR A 36 -10.27 -3.23 18.96
C TYR A 36 -8.75 -3.26 18.85
N GLU A 37 -8.09 -3.19 20.00
CA GLU A 37 -6.64 -3.39 20.14
C GLU A 37 -6.40 -4.54 21.11
N PRO A 38 -5.79 -5.66 20.66
CA PRO A 38 -5.55 -6.82 21.51
C PRO A 38 -4.43 -6.62 22.53
N ASP A 39 -3.48 -5.72 22.28
CA ASP A 39 -2.39 -5.44 23.21
C ASP A 39 -2.84 -4.43 24.27
N PRO A 40 -2.97 -4.83 25.55
CA PRO A 40 -3.46 -3.95 26.59
C PRO A 40 -2.54 -2.75 26.87
N LYS A 41 -1.23 -2.88 26.60
CA LYS A 41 -0.29 -1.77 26.77
C LYS A 41 -0.51 -0.71 25.67
N ARG A 42 -0.63 -1.17 24.42
CA ARG A 42 -0.94 -0.30 23.30
C ARG A 42 -2.30 0.36 23.47
N ARG A 43 -3.32 -0.41 23.86
CA ARG A 43 -4.65 0.13 24.15
C ARG A 43 -4.60 1.25 25.19
N THR A 44 -3.96 1.02 26.33
CA THR A 44 -3.82 2.05 27.37
C THR A 44 -3.09 3.30 26.85
N GLN A 45 -2.06 3.11 26.03
CA GLN A 45 -1.31 4.21 25.43
C GLN A 45 -2.19 5.09 24.54
N ILE A 46 -3.00 4.49 23.66
CA ILE A 46 -3.83 5.25 22.71
C ILE A 46 -5.10 5.83 23.36
N GLU A 47 -5.71 5.16 24.33
CA GLU A 47 -6.84 5.68 25.11
C GLU A 47 -6.45 6.95 25.91
N ASN A 48 -5.19 7.03 26.32
CA ASN A 48 -4.64 8.22 27.01
C ASN A 48 -3.95 9.21 26.06
N SER A 49 -3.98 8.95 24.76
CA SER A 49 -3.40 9.85 23.77
C SER A 49 -4.21 11.15 23.69
N ILE A 50 -3.49 12.25 23.58
CA ILE A 50 -4.11 13.56 23.26
C ILE A 50 -4.58 13.64 21.80
N ASN A 51 -4.32 12.60 21.03
CA ASN A 51 -4.68 12.51 19.63
C ASN A 51 -6.20 12.48 19.45
N GLN A 52 -6.69 13.36 18.59
CA GLN A 52 -8.13 13.60 18.43
C GLN A 52 -8.88 12.43 17.79
N SER A 53 -8.23 11.59 16.96
CA SER A 53 -8.90 10.48 16.27
C SER A 53 -9.27 9.35 17.24
N TRP A 54 -8.33 8.95 18.11
CA TRP A 54 -8.58 7.93 19.12
C TRP A 54 -9.65 8.33 20.15
N GLY A 55 -9.74 9.61 20.47
CA GLY A 55 -10.76 10.15 21.39
C GLY A 55 -12.19 10.20 20.83
N LYS A 56 -12.35 10.01 19.53
CA LYS A 56 -13.67 10.03 18.86
C LYS A 56 -14.33 8.67 18.76
N VAL A 57 -13.66 7.59 19.13
CA VAL A 57 -14.12 6.22 18.91
C VAL A 57 -14.30 5.46 20.21
N LYS A 58 -15.16 4.45 20.15
CA LYS A 58 -15.33 3.51 21.24
C LYS A 58 -14.36 2.36 21.08
N PHE A 59 -13.54 2.10 22.10
CA PHE A 59 -12.76 0.87 22.18
C PHE A 59 -13.65 -0.27 22.70
N VAL A 60 -13.63 -1.41 22.01
CA VAL A 60 -14.32 -2.62 22.42
C VAL A 60 -13.35 -3.60 23.06
N ASP A 61 -13.86 -4.45 23.97
CA ASP A 61 -13.02 -5.41 24.71
C ASP A 61 -12.83 -6.73 23.98
N ASN A 62 -13.64 -6.97 22.95
CA ASN A 62 -13.57 -8.20 22.15
C ASN A 62 -13.96 -7.88 20.70
N PRO A 63 -13.23 -8.38 19.70
CA PRO A 63 -13.53 -8.14 18.29
C PRO A 63 -14.87 -8.75 17.86
N SER A 64 -15.39 -9.74 18.59
CA SER A 64 -16.73 -10.31 18.33
C SER A 64 -17.85 -9.27 18.40
N ALA A 65 -17.64 -8.14 19.09
CA ALA A 65 -18.59 -7.04 19.16
C ALA A 65 -18.93 -6.45 17.79
N PHE A 66 -18.02 -6.50 16.82
CA PHE A 66 -18.25 -6.07 15.45
C PHE A 66 -18.12 -7.21 14.42
N LEU A 67 -17.32 -8.24 14.68
CA LEU A 67 -17.22 -9.39 13.78
C LEU A 67 -18.54 -10.17 13.68
N ASN A 68 -19.25 -10.31 14.82
CA ASN A 68 -20.53 -11.03 14.88
C ASN A 68 -21.76 -10.12 14.65
N ASP A 69 -21.58 -8.80 14.54
CA ASP A 69 -22.68 -7.87 14.24
C ASP A 69 -22.97 -7.91 12.72
N PRO A 70 -24.16 -8.39 12.30
CA PRO A 70 -24.51 -8.47 10.88
C PRO A 70 -24.65 -7.10 10.21
N THR A 71 -24.79 -6.03 10.98
CA THR A 71 -24.91 -4.66 10.46
C THR A 71 -23.56 -4.02 10.17
N VAL A 72 -22.47 -4.58 10.70
CA VAL A 72 -21.09 -4.17 10.36
C VAL A 72 -20.71 -4.85 9.06
N VAL A 73 -20.43 -4.08 8.02
CA VAL A 73 -20.17 -4.60 6.67
C VAL A 73 -18.70 -4.75 6.35
N ALA A 74 -17.85 -3.92 6.96
CA ALA A 74 -16.42 -3.92 6.69
C ALA A 74 -15.60 -3.60 7.94
N VAL A 75 -14.32 -4.03 7.91
CA VAL A 75 -13.36 -3.78 9.00
C VAL A 75 -12.01 -3.38 8.39
N SER A 76 -11.39 -2.32 8.95
CA SER A 76 -9.99 -1.99 8.64
C SER A 76 -9.06 -2.85 9.48
N SER A 77 -8.05 -3.45 8.85
CA SER A 77 -7.04 -4.30 9.50
C SER A 77 -5.72 -3.54 9.64
N GLU A 78 -5.42 -3.12 10.88
CA GLU A 78 -4.35 -2.17 11.21
C GLU A 78 -3.36 -2.74 12.27
N GLY A 79 -3.12 -4.02 12.22
CA GLY A 79 -2.13 -4.70 13.07
C GLY A 79 -0.69 -4.41 12.64
N ALA A 80 0.27 -4.69 13.51
CA ALA A 80 1.68 -4.73 13.09
C ALA A 80 1.89 -5.78 11.99
N ASN A 81 2.93 -5.62 11.16
CA ASN A 81 3.20 -6.50 10.00
C ASN A 81 3.18 -8.01 10.33
N LYS A 82 3.53 -8.39 11.57
CA LYS A 82 3.51 -9.80 12.01
C LYS A 82 2.13 -10.33 12.40
N GLU A 83 1.21 -9.46 12.79
CA GLU A 83 -0.09 -9.86 13.33
C GLU A 83 -1.25 -9.55 12.39
N SER A 84 -1.06 -8.60 11.46
CA SER A 84 -2.09 -8.07 10.58
C SER A 84 -2.78 -9.14 9.73
N LEU A 85 -2.06 -10.15 9.23
CA LEU A 85 -2.65 -11.25 8.47
C LEU A 85 -3.59 -12.11 9.34
N THR A 86 -3.30 -12.27 10.64
CA THR A 86 -4.19 -12.98 11.56
C THR A 86 -5.51 -12.22 11.75
N PHE A 87 -5.44 -10.90 11.94
CA PHE A 87 -6.64 -10.07 12.04
C PHE A 87 -7.47 -10.10 10.75
N THR A 88 -6.80 -10.00 9.61
CA THR A 88 -7.45 -10.08 8.29
C THR A 88 -8.15 -11.43 8.08
N GLU A 89 -7.53 -12.54 8.48
CA GLU A 89 -8.14 -13.87 8.39
C GLU A 89 -9.42 -13.97 9.26
N GLU A 90 -9.41 -13.41 10.48
CA GLU A 90 -10.58 -13.37 11.35
C GLU A 90 -11.71 -12.50 10.76
N ILE A 91 -11.35 -11.33 10.19
CA ILE A 91 -12.30 -10.43 9.55
C ILE A 91 -12.99 -11.13 8.35
N VAL A 92 -12.20 -11.73 7.48
CA VAL A 92 -12.72 -12.47 6.32
C VAL A 92 -13.51 -13.69 6.77
N ALA A 93 -13.07 -14.40 7.83
CA ALA A 93 -13.83 -15.52 8.39
C ALA A 93 -15.22 -15.13 8.88
N ALA A 94 -15.38 -13.90 9.34
CA ALA A 94 -16.66 -13.32 9.76
C ALA A 94 -17.52 -12.79 8.59
N GLY A 95 -17.07 -12.95 7.34
CA GLY A 95 -17.81 -12.50 6.15
C GLY A 95 -17.82 -10.99 5.95
N LYS A 96 -16.79 -10.29 6.42
CA LYS A 96 -16.68 -8.82 6.28
C LYS A 96 -15.75 -8.43 5.14
N HIS A 97 -16.07 -7.33 4.46
CA HIS A 97 -15.11 -6.65 3.58
C HIS A 97 -13.94 -6.11 4.41
N THR A 98 -12.76 -6.03 3.83
CA THR A 98 -11.56 -5.66 4.57
C THR A 98 -10.78 -4.57 3.84
N PHE A 99 -10.55 -3.44 4.52
CA PHE A 99 -9.49 -2.51 4.14
C PHE A 99 -8.24 -2.93 4.91
N TYR A 100 -7.22 -3.44 4.20
CA TYR A 100 -6.08 -4.10 4.80
C TYR A 100 -4.81 -3.29 4.54
N ASP A 101 -4.21 -2.69 5.58
CA ASP A 101 -2.96 -1.96 5.37
C ASP A 101 -1.79 -2.93 5.08
N LYS A 102 -0.87 -2.45 4.29
CA LYS A 102 0.26 -3.20 3.72
C LYS A 102 1.40 -3.43 4.75
N PRO A 103 2.26 -4.42 4.56
CA PRO A 103 2.17 -5.58 3.67
C PRO A 103 1.22 -6.66 4.21
N ALA A 104 0.81 -7.58 3.34
CA ALA A 104 -0.12 -8.66 3.71
C ALA A 104 0.52 -9.80 4.53
N GLY A 105 1.59 -9.53 5.28
CA GLY A 105 2.33 -10.53 6.04
C GLY A 105 3.34 -11.31 5.19
N GLU A 106 4.05 -12.25 5.83
CA GLU A 106 5.13 -13.03 5.19
C GLU A 106 4.69 -14.44 4.76
N ASP A 107 3.51 -14.88 5.16
CA ASP A 107 2.93 -16.19 4.80
C ASP A 107 2.02 -16.04 3.57
N TYR A 108 2.65 -16.03 2.37
CA TYR A 108 1.90 -15.90 1.12
C TYR A 108 0.84 -17.00 0.92
N PRO A 109 1.13 -18.30 1.14
CA PRO A 109 0.10 -19.33 1.02
C PRO A 109 -1.11 -19.13 1.97
N ARG A 110 -0.88 -18.56 3.15
CA ARG A 110 -1.97 -18.21 4.07
C ARG A 110 -2.78 -17.02 3.53
N PHE A 111 -2.12 -15.98 3.04
CA PHE A 111 -2.78 -14.83 2.43
C PHE A 111 -3.61 -15.25 1.21
N GLU A 112 -3.07 -16.12 0.35
CA GLU A 112 -3.80 -16.68 -0.79
C GLU A 112 -5.10 -17.38 -0.35
N ARG A 113 -5.05 -18.23 0.68
CA ARG A 113 -6.26 -18.88 1.23
C ARG A 113 -7.26 -17.86 1.77
N VAL A 114 -6.79 -16.78 2.41
CA VAL A 114 -7.67 -15.71 2.93
C VAL A 114 -8.36 -14.99 1.77
N VAL A 115 -7.63 -14.66 0.72
CA VAL A 115 -8.18 -14.01 -0.50
C VAL A 115 -9.18 -14.92 -1.21
N GLU A 116 -8.87 -16.22 -1.37
CA GLU A 116 -9.80 -17.18 -1.95
C GLU A 116 -11.08 -17.35 -1.12
N LYS A 117 -10.95 -17.32 0.20
CA LYS A 117 -12.13 -17.31 1.09
C LYS A 117 -12.98 -16.07 0.89
N ALA A 118 -12.36 -14.88 0.82
CA ALA A 118 -13.06 -13.63 0.54
C ALA A 118 -13.79 -13.70 -0.81
N ARG A 119 -13.12 -14.20 -1.86
CA ARG A 119 -13.70 -14.42 -3.20
C ARG A 119 -14.95 -15.31 -3.14
N ASN A 120 -14.85 -16.45 -2.47
CA ASN A 120 -15.95 -17.40 -2.35
C ASN A 120 -17.15 -16.88 -1.56
N GLN A 121 -16.94 -15.92 -0.68
CA GLN A 121 -17.97 -15.27 0.13
C GLN A 121 -18.55 -14.01 -0.55
N GLY A 122 -17.98 -13.57 -1.66
CA GLY A 122 -18.35 -12.30 -2.30
C GLY A 122 -17.92 -11.08 -1.47
N THR A 123 -16.94 -11.23 -0.57
CA THR A 123 -16.34 -10.10 0.15
C THR A 123 -15.09 -9.59 -0.55
N TYR A 124 -14.74 -8.33 -0.31
CA TYR A 124 -13.62 -7.67 -0.97
C TYR A 124 -12.52 -7.36 0.03
N ILE A 125 -11.28 -7.58 -0.36
CA ILE A 125 -10.08 -7.13 0.35
C ILE A 125 -9.43 -6.06 -0.54
N GLN A 126 -9.21 -4.88 -0.01
CA GLN A 126 -8.45 -3.81 -0.66
C GLN A 126 -7.24 -3.49 0.19
N MET A 127 -6.05 -3.62 -0.42
CA MET A 127 -4.81 -3.25 0.25
C MET A 127 -4.62 -1.74 0.35
N GLY A 128 -4.11 -1.27 1.48
CA GLY A 128 -3.85 0.13 1.80
C GLY A 128 -2.63 0.74 1.10
N TYR A 129 -2.48 0.52 -0.22
CA TYR A 129 -1.40 1.16 -0.98
C TYR A 129 -1.73 2.62 -1.26
N MET A 130 -1.20 3.52 -0.46
CA MET A 130 -1.56 4.95 -0.40
C MET A 130 -1.37 5.74 -1.71
N PHE A 131 -0.58 5.24 -2.66
CA PHE A 131 -0.34 5.93 -3.94
C PHE A 131 -1.33 5.56 -5.05
N ARG A 132 -2.29 4.66 -4.82
CA ARG A 132 -3.27 4.23 -5.85
C ARG A 132 -4.09 5.38 -6.42
N LYS A 133 -4.43 6.35 -5.59
CA LYS A 133 -5.22 7.55 -5.95
C LYS A 133 -4.40 8.84 -5.96
N HIS A 134 -3.08 8.73 -5.97
CA HIS A 134 -2.21 9.86 -6.19
C HIS A 134 -2.27 10.28 -7.67
N ASP A 135 -2.59 11.54 -7.95
CA ASP A 135 -2.87 12.04 -9.31
C ASP A 135 -1.74 11.71 -10.31
N GLY A 136 -0.49 11.89 -9.91
CA GLY A 136 0.66 11.60 -10.77
C GLY A 136 0.81 10.12 -11.12
N PHE A 137 0.63 9.22 -10.14
CA PHE A 137 0.68 7.77 -10.38
C PHE A 137 -0.49 7.30 -11.26
N GLU A 138 -1.72 7.79 -11.02
CA GLU A 138 -2.87 7.47 -11.87
C GLU A 138 -2.64 7.91 -13.32
N ARG A 139 -2.15 9.14 -13.56
CA ARG A 139 -1.87 9.63 -14.91
C ARG A 139 -0.80 8.80 -15.60
N ILE A 140 0.33 8.56 -14.96
CA ILE A 140 1.44 7.76 -15.52
C ILE A 140 0.97 6.34 -15.84
N ALA A 141 0.26 5.69 -14.91
CA ALA A 141 -0.27 4.36 -15.14
C ALA A 141 -1.28 4.33 -16.30
N ASN A 142 -2.17 5.32 -16.39
CA ASN A 142 -3.12 5.42 -17.50
C ASN A 142 -2.41 5.63 -18.85
N TRP A 143 -1.41 6.50 -18.94
CA TRP A 143 -0.62 6.67 -20.16
C TRP A 143 0.13 5.40 -20.56
N ALA A 144 0.70 4.69 -19.59
CA ALA A 144 1.39 3.43 -19.84
C ALA A 144 0.43 2.36 -20.36
N ARG A 145 -0.69 2.15 -19.69
CA ARG A 145 -1.65 1.08 -19.98
C ARG A 145 -2.51 1.32 -21.22
N SER A 146 -2.77 2.59 -21.56
CA SER A 146 -3.52 2.93 -22.79
C SER A 146 -2.69 2.89 -24.06
N GLY A 147 -1.36 2.66 -23.97
CA GLY A 147 -0.46 2.74 -25.11
C GLY A 147 -0.08 4.18 -25.49
N PHE A 148 -0.47 5.19 -24.70
CA PHE A 148 -0.11 6.59 -24.95
C PHE A 148 1.41 6.82 -25.01
N LEU A 149 2.19 6.09 -24.19
CA LEU A 149 3.66 6.11 -24.22
C LEU A 149 4.26 5.11 -25.24
N GLY A 150 3.43 4.39 -25.99
CA GLY A 150 3.85 3.29 -26.84
C GLY A 150 4.09 2.02 -26.03
N HIS A 151 4.95 1.11 -26.53
CA HIS A 151 5.37 -0.08 -25.77
C HIS A 151 6.28 0.37 -24.62
N VAL A 152 5.84 0.09 -23.38
CA VAL A 152 6.62 0.37 -22.17
C VAL A 152 7.73 -0.67 -22.06
N PHE A 153 8.98 -0.23 -22.11
CA PHE A 153 10.15 -1.10 -22.03
C PHE A 153 10.93 -0.96 -20.72
N GLN A 154 10.66 0.10 -19.93
CA GLN A 154 11.32 0.28 -18.64
C GLN A 154 10.43 1.03 -17.64
N VAL A 155 10.42 0.55 -16.38
CA VAL A 155 9.87 1.24 -15.22
C VAL A 155 10.95 1.30 -14.13
N ARG A 156 11.14 2.47 -13.51
CA ARG A 156 12.05 2.65 -12.38
C ARG A 156 11.32 3.32 -11.23
N ALA A 157 11.44 2.74 -10.05
CA ALA A 157 10.85 3.29 -8.84
C ALA A 157 11.91 3.38 -7.74
N HIS A 158 12.15 4.58 -7.25
CA HIS A 158 13.04 4.88 -6.15
C HIS A 158 12.22 5.43 -4.99
N MET A 159 12.11 4.66 -3.89
CA MET A 159 11.31 5.03 -2.72
C MET A 159 12.12 4.97 -1.42
N SER A 160 13.34 5.41 -1.44
CA SER A 160 14.17 5.49 -0.24
C SER A 160 13.61 6.48 0.77
N THR A 161 13.97 6.28 2.04
CA THR A 161 13.55 7.12 3.16
C THR A 161 14.60 7.09 4.26
N TRP A 162 14.41 7.90 5.29
CA TRP A 162 15.19 7.80 6.51
C TRP A 162 14.37 7.17 7.63
N ILE A 163 14.85 6.05 8.15
CA ILE A 163 14.25 5.30 9.25
C ILE A 163 15.24 5.28 10.41
N ALA A 164 14.79 5.69 11.60
CA ALA A 164 15.60 5.62 12.80
C ALA A 164 15.97 4.17 13.16
N GLU A 165 17.11 3.98 13.85
CA GLU A 165 17.52 2.65 14.32
C GLU A 165 16.50 2.06 15.30
N ASP A 166 16.10 2.86 16.27
CA ASP A 166 15.03 2.55 17.24
C ASP A 166 13.84 3.46 17.04
N ASN A 167 12.66 2.91 17.24
CA ASN A 167 11.46 3.72 17.43
C ASN A 167 10.76 3.31 18.74
N PRO A 168 11.13 3.94 19.86
CA PRO A 168 10.59 3.60 21.18
C PRO A 168 9.10 3.90 21.32
N GLU A 169 8.53 4.76 20.48
CA GLU A 169 7.11 5.16 20.56
C GLU A 169 6.16 4.20 19.82
N GLY A 170 6.70 3.18 19.13
CA GLY A 170 5.94 2.05 18.62
C GLY A 170 4.97 2.31 17.46
N GLN A 171 4.93 3.53 16.91
CA GLN A 171 4.06 3.85 15.77
C GLN A 171 4.67 3.50 14.41
N PHE A 172 6.00 3.47 14.31
CA PHE A 172 6.71 3.08 13.10
C PHE A 172 7.72 1.99 13.44
N ILE A 173 7.89 1.06 12.52
CA ILE A 173 8.95 0.07 12.64
C ILE A 173 10.29 0.80 12.44
N GLY A 174 11.14 0.86 13.49
CA GLY A 174 12.54 1.23 13.35
C GLY A 174 13.33 0.16 12.61
N ARG A 175 14.60 0.42 12.25
CA ARG A 175 15.44 -0.58 11.57
C ARG A 175 15.53 -1.88 12.36
N LYS A 176 15.57 -1.83 13.69
CA LYS A 176 15.49 -3.02 14.55
C LYS A 176 14.25 -3.87 14.30
N GLY A 177 13.11 -3.25 14.09
CA GLY A 177 11.87 -3.94 13.73
C GLY A 177 11.94 -4.58 12.33
N LEU A 178 12.55 -3.89 11.36
CA LEU A 178 12.75 -4.40 10.01
C LEU A 178 13.67 -5.63 9.94
N ALA A 179 14.61 -5.78 10.87
CA ALA A 179 15.49 -6.95 10.94
C ALA A 179 14.71 -8.27 11.18
N HIS A 180 13.47 -8.18 11.67
CA HIS A 180 12.61 -9.34 11.89
C HIS A 180 11.87 -9.79 10.63
N HIS A 181 11.96 -9.04 9.53
CA HIS A 181 11.31 -9.34 8.26
C HIS A 181 12.32 -9.74 7.20
N GLN A 182 12.00 -10.82 6.47
CA GLN A 182 12.79 -11.21 5.32
C GLN A 182 12.70 -10.11 4.25
N GLY A 183 13.87 -9.61 3.82
CA GLY A 183 13.93 -8.49 2.88
C GLY A 183 13.97 -7.09 3.51
N GLY A 184 13.88 -6.97 4.83
CA GLY A 184 14.09 -5.71 5.56
C GLY A 184 13.22 -4.55 5.03
N VAL A 185 13.86 -3.46 4.60
CA VAL A 185 13.15 -2.27 4.12
C VAL A 185 12.35 -2.51 2.84
N MET A 186 12.77 -3.46 1.97
CA MET A 186 11.99 -3.85 0.79
C MET A 186 10.65 -4.47 1.18
N PHE A 187 10.60 -5.30 2.22
CA PHE A 187 9.36 -5.90 2.68
C PHE A 187 8.36 -4.84 3.18
N ASP A 188 8.83 -3.85 3.92
CA ASP A 188 7.96 -2.80 4.48
C ASP A 188 7.47 -1.80 3.43
N LEU A 189 8.34 -1.31 2.56
CA LEU A 189 8.04 -0.22 1.63
C LEU A 189 7.85 -0.66 0.18
N GLY A 190 8.42 -1.78 -0.23
CA GLY A 190 8.44 -2.21 -1.63
C GLY A 190 7.06 -2.42 -2.24
N GLY A 191 6.09 -2.86 -1.43
CA GLY A 191 4.72 -3.08 -1.88
C GLY A 191 4.08 -1.85 -2.53
N HIS A 192 4.38 -0.64 -2.06
CA HIS A 192 3.87 0.60 -2.66
C HIS A 192 4.29 0.79 -4.12
N MET A 193 5.56 0.49 -4.42
CA MET A 193 6.08 0.64 -5.79
C MET A 193 5.74 -0.58 -6.64
N LEU A 194 5.73 -1.77 -6.05
CA LEU A 194 5.33 -2.99 -6.75
C LEU A 194 3.85 -2.97 -7.16
N ASP A 195 2.97 -2.35 -6.37
CA ASP A 195 1.58 -2.11 -6.76
C ASP A 195 1.50 -1.36 -8.11
N GLN A 196 2.31 -0.33 -8.29
CA GLN A 196 2.34 0.46 -9.53
C GLN A 196 3.02 -0.30 -10.68
N VAL A 197 4.14 -0.96 -10.41
CA VAL A 197 4.87 -1.76 -11.41
C VAL A 197 3.99 -2.90 -11.93
N VAL A 198 3.37 -3.66 -11.04
CA VAL A 198 2.44 -4.76 -11.38
C VAL A 198 1.20 -4.24 -12.10
N TRP A 199 0.70 -3.06 -11.74
CA TRP A 199 -0.43 -2.44 -12.42
C TRP A 199 -0.11 -2.06 -13.88
N ILE A 200 1.13 -1.68 -14.16
CA ILE A 200 1.59 -1.30 -15.51
C ILE A 200 2.01 -2.52 -16.33
N LEU A 201 2.81 -3.43 -15.76
CA LEU A 201 3.49 -4.50 -16.50
C LEU A 201 2.94 -5.90 -16.23
N GLY A 202 2.12 -6.07 -15.21
CA GLY A 202 1.60 -7.39 -14.82
C GLY A 202 2.63 -8.25 -14.07
N ARG A 203 2.57 -9.57 -14.27
CA ARG A 203 3.42 -10.57 -13.60
C ARG A 203 4.82 -10.58 -14.19
N PRO A 204 5.89 -10.41 -13.38
CA PRO A 204 7.26 -10.57 -13.86
C PRO A 204 7.60 -12.03 -14.12
N ASN A 205 8.33 -12.29 -15.22
CA ASN A 205 8.83 -13.63 -15.56
C ASN A 205 9.91 -14.08 -14.56
N LYS A 206 10.81 -13.16 -14.19
CA LYS A 206 11.91 -13.42 -13.26
C LYS A 206 12.13 -12.23 -12.32
N VAL A 207 12.52 -12.54 -11.10
CA VAL A 207 12.86 -11.55 -10.06
C VAL A 207 14.28 -11.79 -9.56
N THR A 208 15.10 -10.74 -9.56
CA THR A 208 16.47 -10.78 -9.05
C THR A 208 16.62 -9.68 -7.99
N ARG A 209 17.28 -10.01 -6.87
CA ARG A 209 17.49 -9.09 -5.75
C ARG A 209 18.97 -8.82 -5.48
N PHE A 210 19.26 -7.59 -5.07
CA PHE A 210 20.55 -7.14 -4.57
C PHE A 210 20.32 -6.41 -3.25
N PHE A 211 20.46 -7.12 -2.15
CA PHE A 211 20.19 -6.60 -0.81
C PHE A 211 21.48 -6.55 0.00
N GLN A 212 21.67 -5.45 0.70
CA GLN A 212 22.82 -5.17 1.52
C GLN A 212 22.41 -4.72 2.92
N HIS A 213 23.18 -5.16 3.89
CA HIS A 213 23.28 -4.51 5.19
C HIS A 213 24.36 -3.43 5.07
N ALA A 214 23.99 -2.16 4.99
CA ALA A 214 24.94 -1.09 4.64
C ALA A 214 25.35 -0.24 5.84
N THR A 215 24.40 0.22 6.66
CA THR A 215 24.68 1.25 7.68
C THR A 215 24.01 1.01 9.03
N SER A 216 23.04 0.12 9.15
CA SER A 216 22.33 -0.12 10.41
C SER A 216 23.27 -0.69 11.47
N GLU A 217 23.11 -0.23 12.73
CA GLU A 217 23.77 -0.86 13.89
C GLU A 217 23.14 -2.21 14.23
N THR A 218 21.89 -2.42 13.82
CA THR A 218 21.18 -3.69 13.95
C THR A 218 21.68 -4.69 12.92
N ARG A 219 22.24 -5.80 13.39
CA ARG A 219 22.68 -6.90 12.50
C ARG A 219 21.49 -7.50 11.76
N ASP A 220 21.77 -8.02 10.58
CA ASP A 220 20.83 -8.78 9.74
C ASP A 220 19.68 -7.97 9.12
N VAL A 221 19.63 -6.65 9.32
CA VAL A 221 18.66 -5.81 8.60
C VAL A 221 19.14 -5.52 7.18
N MET A 222 18.31 -5.81 6.19
CA MET A 222 18.53 -5.37 4.81
C MET A 222 18.01 -3.93 4.68
N ASP A 223 18.93 -2.97 4.77
CA ASP A 223 18.63 -1.54 4.82
C ASP A 223 18.93 -0.78 3.51
N ASN A 224 19.56 -1.49 2.55
CA ASN A 224 19.80 -1.00 1.19
C ASN A 224 19.44 -2.11 0.18
N THR A 225 18.37 -1.91 -0.59
CA THR A 225 17.74 -2.97 -1.36
C THR A 225 17.42 -2.53 -2.78
N LEU A 226 17.68 -3.43 -3.75
CA LEU A 226 17.29 -3.27 -5.15
C LEU A 226 16.65 -4.57 -5.63
N GLY A 227 15.42 -4.48 -6.16
CA GLY A 227 14.75 -5.52 -6.92
C GLY A 227 14.80 -5.23 -8.42
N VAL A 228 15.09 -6.24 -9.23
CA VAL A 228 15.02 -6.20 -10.69
C VAL A 228 13.98 -7.22 -11.14
N PHE A 229 13.02 -6.77 -11.97
CA PHE A 229 11.89 -7.54 -12.44
C PHE A 229 11.93 -7.61 -13.96
N GLU A 230 12.05 -8.82 -14.51
CA GLU A 230 12.17 -9.08 -15.95
C GLU A 230 10.80 -9.45 -16.53
N TYR A 231 10.46 -8.85 -17.66
CA TYR A 231 9.24 -9.10 -18.43
C TYR A 231 9.59 -9.32 -19.90
N ASP A 232 8.67 -9.83 -20.69
CA ASP A 232 8.85 -9.89 -22.14
C ASP A 232 8.89 -8.47 -22.73
N GLY A 233 10.09 -8.05 -23.14
CA GLY A 233 10.33 -6.73 -23.73
C GLY A 233 10.39 -5.56 -22.74
N ALA A 234 10.40 -5.82 -21.42
CA ALA A 234 10.51 -4.78 -20.42
C ALA A 234 11.34 -5.19 -19.19
N ILE A 235 11.91 -4.21 -18.51
CA ILE A 235 12.57 -4.37 -17.20
C ILE A 235 11.99 -3.33 -16.24
N ALA A 236 11.68 -3.74 -15.02
CA ALA A 236 11.41 -2.82 -13.93
C ALA A 236 12.46 -2.92 -12.83
N THR A 237 12.71 -1.81 -12.14
CA THR A 237 13.55 -1.76 -10.93
C THR A 237 12.81 -1.04 -9.81
N VAL A 238 12.95 -1.59 -8.60
CA VAL A 238 12.49 -0.95 -7.36
C VAL A 238 13.67 -0.91 -6.42
N ASP A 239 14.11 0.27 -6.01
CA ASP A 239 15.19 0.44 -5.06
C ASP A 239 14.75 1.26 -3.85
N ILE A 240 15.16 0.79 -2.66
CA ILE A 240 14.77 1.36 -1.38
C ILE A 240 15.94 1.27 -0.41
N ALA A 241 16.33 2.40 0.15
CA ALA A 241 17.27 2.49 1.26
C ALA A 241 16.60 3.13 2.49
N ALA A 242 17.00 2.68 3.67
CA ALA A 242 16.46 3.17 4.95
C ALA A 242 17.23 4.36 5.52
N MET A 243 18.20 4.92 4.79
CA MET A 243 19.12 5.93 5.27
C MET A 243 19.24 7.16 4.36
N GLU A 244 18.33 7.36 3.43
CA GLU A 244 18.39 8.51 2.53
C GLU A 244 18.14 9.82 3.29
N PRO A 245 19.07 10.81 3.18
CA PRO A 245 18.87 12.14 3.77
C PRO A 245 17.65 12.86 3.21
N ARG A 246 17.07 13.73 4.02
CA ARG A 246 15.95 14.59 3.60
C ARG A 246 16.43 15.87 2.93
N PRO A 247 15.77 16.39 1.89
CA PRO A 247 14.58 15.81 1.21
C PRO A 247 14.94 14.59 0.36
N MET A 248 14.12 13.53 0.46
CA MET A 248 14.31 12.32 -0.32
C MET A 248 13.99 12.55 -1.81
N ALA A 249 14.74 11.89 -2.71
CA ALA A 249 14.54 12.04 -4.16
C ALA A 249 13.18 11.47 -4.63
N ARG A 250 12.81 10.30 -4.15
CA ARG A 250 11.53 9.63 -4.47
C ARG A 250 11.09 9.79 -5.92
N ARG A 251 11.55 8.90 -6.79
CA ARG A 251 11.30 8.97 -8.23
C ARG A 251 10.43 7.84 -8.72
N PHE A 252 9.57 8.16 -9.67
CA PHE A 252 8.85 7.16 -10.46
C PHE A 252 8.98 7.52 -11.96
N GLU A 253 9.50 6.59 -12.73
CA GLU A 253 9.88 6.80 -14.12
C GLU A 253 9.31 5.67 -14.99
N VAL A 254 8.62 6.02 -16.08
CA VAL A 254 8.12 5.08 -17.09
C VAL A 254 8.60 5.49 -18.45
N TYR A 255 9.21 4.56 -19.18
CA TYR A 255 9.77 4.77 -20.51
C TYR A 255 9.09 3.85 -21.51
N GLY A 256 8.50 4.46 -22.54
CA GLY A 256 7.91 3.79 -23.68
C GLY A 256 8.52 4.24 -25.00
N THR A 257 8.17 3.54 -26.08
CA THR A 257 8.74 3.78 -27.41
C THR A 257 8.28 5.10 -28.07
N ILE A 258 7.20 5.71 -27.57
CA ILE A 258 6.68 6.99 -28.06
C ILE A 258 6.97 8.12 -27.07
N GLY A 259 7.10 7.80 -25.78
CA GLY A 259 7.37 8.83 -24.78
C GLY A 259 7.76 8.27 -23.42
N SER A 260 8.15 9.18 -22.53
CA SER A 260 8.49 8.88 -21.14
C SER A 260 7.80 9.84 -20.18
N ALA A 261 7.47 9.36 -19.00
CA ALA A 261 6.88 10.14 -17.92
C ALA A 261 7.73 9.98 -16.66
N ILE A 262 8.17 11.08 -16.08
CA ILE A 262 9.06 11.11 -14.91
C ILE A 262 8.46 12.03 -13.86
N MET A 263 8.31 11.54 -12.66
CA MET A 263 7.84 12.26 -11.48
C MET A 263 8.94 12.23 -10.42
N GLU A 264 9.50 13.39 -10.07
CA GLU A 264 10.58 13.56 -9.08
C GLU A 264 10.50 14.95 -8.44
N PRO A 265 10.33 15.05 -7.12
CA PRO A 265 9.91 13.93 -6.26
C PRO A 265 8.45 13.55 -6.56
N PHE A 266 8.07 12.31 -6.23
CA PHE A 266 6.66 11.95 -6.23
C PHE A 266 5.96 12.26 -4.89
N GLU A 267 6.71 12.73 -3.89
CA GLU A 267 6.16 13.12 -2.58
C GLU A 267 7.08 14.13 -1.86
N PRO A 268 6.66 15.41 -1.73
CA PRO A 268 5.48 16.00 -2.39
C PRO A 268 5.69 16.12 -3.89
N ALA A 269 4.65 15.89 -4.68
CA ALA A 269 4.72 15.94 -6.13
C ALA A 269 3.95 17.13 -6.70
N ASP A 270 4.61 17.90 -7.57
CA ASP A 270 4.01 19.07 -8.22
C ASP A 270 3.77 18.86 -9.72
N THR A 271 4.64 18.07 -10.36
CA THR A 271 4.64 17.92 -11.81
C THR A 271 5.10 16.55 -12.27
N ILE A 272 4.66 16.18 -13.48
CA ILE A 272 5.24 15.11 -14.29
C ILE A 272 5.98 15.76 -15.47
N ARG A 273 7.21 15.36 -15.71
CA ARG A 273 7.91 15.65 -16.97
C ARG A 273 7.54 14.58 -17.99
N LEU A 274 6.65 14.93 -18.92
CA LEU A 274 6.24 14.09 -20.03
C LEU A 274 7.04 14.47 -21.27
N THR A 275 7.82 13.53 -21.83
CA THR A 275 8.57 13.73 -23.08
C THR A 275 7.98 12.85 -24.17
N LEU A 276 7.69 13.41 -25.35
CA LEU A 276 7.03 12.72 -26.45
C LEU A 276 7.83 12.86 -27.75
N GLU A 277 7.90 11.77 -28.53
CA GLU A 277 8.50 11.75 -29.87
C GLU A 277 7.55 12.26 -30.96
N GLN A 278 6.26 12.34 -30.66
CA GLN A 278 5.21 12.83 -31.54
C GLN A 278 4.09 13.51 -30.75
N ASP A 279 3.19 14.24 -31.39
CA ASP A 279 2.00 14.79 -30.74
C ASP A 279 1.10 13.63 -30.24
N GLN A 280 0.62 13.70 -28.99
CA GLN A 280 -0.27 12.72 -28.36
C GLN A 280 -1.38 13.42 -27.57
N GLY A 281 -2.63 13.28 -28.01
CA GLY A 281 -3.76 13.97 -27.40
C GLY A 281 -3.57 15.48 -27.38
N GLU A 282 -3.62 16.07 -26.19
CA GLU A 282 -3.39 17.51 -25.98
C GLU A 282 -1.90 17.91 -25.90
N TYR A 283 -1.02 16.93 -25.75
CA TYR A 283 0.42 17.17 -25.54
C TYR A 283 1.18 17.18 -26.88
N LYS A 284 2.17 18.07 -26.98
CA LYS A 284 3.00 18.22 -28.15
C LYS A 284 4.28 17.38 -28.07
N LYS A 285 4.83 17.07 -29.26
CA LYS A 285 6.19 16.52 -29.37
C LYS A 285 7.18 17.34 -28.54
N GLY A 286 8.10 16.68 -27.84
CA GLY A 286 9.09 17.30 -26.99
C GLY A 286 8.68 17.23 -25.51
N VAL A 287 9.20 18.12 -24.69
CA VAL A 287 9.00 18.15 -23.25
C VAL A 287 7.75 18.93 -22.87
N ASN A 288 6.86 18.28 -22.12
CA ASN A 288 5.67 18.87 -21.52
C ASN A 288 5.80 18.76 -19.99
N ILE A 289 5.52 19.85 -19.29
CA ILE A 289 5.43 19.85 -17.82
C ILE A 289 3.96 19.80 -17.43
N VAL A 290 3.55 18.66 -16.92
CA VAL A 290 2.15 18.39 -16.55
C VAL A 290 1.99 18.61 -15.05
N LYS A 291 1.18 19.58 -14.66
CA LYS A 291 0.82 19.81 -13.25
C LYS A 291 -0.05 18.71 -12.74
N ILE A 292 0.16 18.33 -11.50
CA ILE A 292 -0.63 17.32 -10.79
C ILE A 292 -1.27 17.93 -9.55
N GLU A 293 -2.38 17.35 -9.15
CA GLU A 293 -3.08 17.72 -7.93
C GLU A 293 -2.45 17.04 -6.71
N ASN A 294 -2.28 17.80 -5.64
CA ASN A 294 -1.92 17.20 -4.36
C ASN A 294 -3.18 16.62 -3.72
N ARG A 295 -3.24 15.30 -3.57
CA ARG A 295 -4.34 14.57 -2.94
C ARG A 295 -3.86 13.97 -1.62
N GLU A 296 -4.71 14.03 -0.62
CA GLU A 296 -4.41 13.42 0.69
C GLU A 296 -4.31 11.90 0.56
N ARG A 297 -3.37 11.34 1.32
CA ARG A 297 -3.17 9.88 1.37
C ARG A 297 -4.44 9.19 1.87
N TYR A 298 -4.65 7.97 1.45
CA TYR A 298 -5.79 7.12 1.81
C TYR A 298 -7.18 7.63 1.42
N VAL A 299 -7.46 8.94 1.40
CA VAL A 299 -8.81 9.49 1.15
C VAL A 299 -9.44 8.92 -0.13
N GLY A 300 -8.76 9.04 -1.26
CA GLY A 300 -9.26 8.50 -2.54
C GLY A 300 -9.30 6.97 -2.58
N ASN A 301 -8.31 6.30 -1.98
CA ASN A 301 -8.25 4.84 -1.92
C ASN A 301 -9.37 4.25 -1.05
N PHE A 302 -9.65 4.89 0.07
CA PHE A 302 -10.74 4.48 0.96
C PHE A 302 -12.13 4.79 0.35
N ALA A 303 -12.28 5.95 -0.32
CA ALA A 303 -13.52 6.26 -1.03
C ALA A 303 -13.81 5.23 -2.15
N GLU A 304 -12.81 4.79 -2.89
CA GLU A 304 -12.95 3.69 -3.86
C GLU A 304 -13.42 2.39 -3.18
N PHE A 305 -12.83 2.03 -2.03
CA PHE A 305 -13.27 0.89 -1.25
C PHE A 305 -14.74 0.97 -0.86
N VAL A 306 -15.19 2.13 -0.37
CA VAL A 306 -16.60 2.36 -0.01
C VAL A 306 -17.53 2.19 -1.23
N HIS A 307 -17.17 2.76 -2.38
CA HIS A 307 -17.97 2.63 -3.62
C HIS A 307 -18.01 1.17 -4.09
N ASN A 308 -16.90 0.45 -4.03
CA ASN A 308 -16.82 -0.95 -4.45
C ASN A 308 -17.70 -1.86 -3.58
N ILE A 309 -17.64 -1.72 -2.26
CA ILE A 309 -18.48 -2.55 -1.37
C ILE A 309 -19.97 -2.20 -1.41
N LYS A 310 -20.32 -1.00 -1.87
CA LYS A 310 -21.72 -0.60 -2.18
C LYS A 310 -22.20 -1.12 -3.53
N GLY A 311 -21.31 -1.66 -4.37
CA GLY A 311 -21.61 -2.07 -5.73
C GLY A 311 -21.82 -0.90 -6.70
N GLU A 312 -21.32 0.29 -6.39
CA GLU A 312 -21.40 1.48 -7.23
C GLU A 312 -20.32 1.51 -8.31
N SER A 313 -19.25 0.75 -8.11
CA SER A 313 -18.16 0.57 -9.08
C SER A 313 -17.53 -0.81 -8.93
N GLU A 314 -16.94 -1.30 -10.03
CA GLU A 314 -16.10 -2.48 -9.99
C GLU A 314 -14.69 -2.12 -9.51
N PRO A 315 -14.05 -2.97 -8.69
CA PRO A 315 -12.69 -2.73 -8.23
C PRO A 315 -11.69 -2.63 -9.38
N LEU A 316 -10.99 -1.50 -9.49
CA LEU A 316 -9.89 -1.36 -10.44
C LEU A 316 -8.73 -2.31 -10.10
N ARG A 317 -8.46 -2.50 -8.82
CA ARG A 317 -7.50 -3.48 -8.27
C ARG A 317 -8.31 -4.69 -7.79
N THR A 318 -8.31 -5.76 -8.58
CA THR A 318 -9.02 -7.00 -8.24
C THR A 318 -8.27 -7.79 -7.16
N LEU A 319 -8.92 -8.81 -6.58
CA LEU A 319 -8.27 -9.75 -5.66
C LEU A 319 -7.04 -10.43 -6.30
N ASP A 320 -7.06 -10.67 -7.61
CA ASP A 320 -5.90 -11.22 -8.33
C ASP A 320 -4.73 -10.24 -8.38
N HIS A 321 -5.03 -8.94 -8.50
CA HIS A 321 -4.00 -7.90 -8.40
C HIS A 321 -3.39 -7.85 -7.00
N GLU A 322 -4.20 -7.90 -5.94
CA GLU A 322 -3.70 -7.92 -4.55
C GLU A 322 -2.79 -9.13 -4.30
N LEU A 323 -3.17 -10.31 -4.78
CA LEU A 323 -2.34 -11.52 -4.73
C LEU A 323 -1.03 -11.34 -5.50
N LEU A 324 -1.09 -10.80 -6.72
CA LEU A 324 0.08 -10.64 -7.57
C LEU A 324 1.09 -9.64 -6.99
N VAL A 325 0.63 -8.56 -6.39
CA VAL A 325 1.52 -7.60 -5.71
C VAL A 325 2.23 -8.28 -4.55
N GLN A 326 1.50 -8.99 -3.69
CA GLN A 326 2.09 -9.70 -2.55
C GLN A 326 3.02 -10.83 -2.99
N GLU A 327 2.65 -11.61 -4.02
CA GLU A 327 3.52 -12.64 -4.60
C GLU A 327 4.85 -12.02 -5.08
N THR A 328 4.76 -10.92 -5.83
CA THR A 328 5.94 -10.24 -6.35
C THR A 328 6.83 -9.70 -5.22
N LEU A 329 6.23 -9.17 -4.15
CA LEU A 329 6.93 -8.76 -2.95
C LEU A 329 7.63 -9.96 -2.28
N MET A 330 6.95 -11.09 -2.13
CA MET A 330 7.53 -12.28 -1.50
C MET A 330 8.63 -12.91 -2.36
N ARG A 331 8.53 -12.84 -3.68
CA ARG A 331 9.61 -13.29 -4.60
C ARG A 331 10.86 -12.42 -4.43
N VAL A 332 10.75 -11.11 -4.41
CA VAL A 332 11.90 -10.21 -4.28
C VAL A 332 12.51 -10.25 -2.87
N THR A 333 11.71 -10.45 -1.83
CA THR A 333 12.22 -10.56 -0.45
C THR A 333 12.77 -11.97 -0.14
N GLY A 334 12.48 -12.96 -0.98
CA GLY A 334 12.97 -14.33 -0.86
C GLY A 334 12.06 -15.26 -0.05
N GLY A 335 10.84 -14.86 0.25
CA GLY A 335 9.82 -15.70 0.87
C GLY A 335 9.19 -16.71 -0.10
N LEU A 336 9.36 -16.49 -1.41
CA LEU A 336 9.02 -17.42 -2.49
C LEU A 336 10.20 -17.57 -3.43
N GLY A 337 10.25 -18.66 -4.19
CA GLY A 337 11.25 -18.87 -5.24
C GLY A 337 11.23 -17.72 -6.27
N GLY A 338 12.40 -17.24 -6.69
CA GLY A 338 12.57 -16.14 -7.64
C GLY A 338 12.21 -16.46 -9.09
#